data_f092b2c0a4e76292083b0fa42b2acd9f
#
_entry.id   f092b2c0a4e76292083b0fa42b2acd9f
#
_cell.length_a   1.000
_cell.length_b   1.000
_cell.length_c   1.000
_cell.angle_alpha   90.00
_cell.angle_beta   90.00
_cell.angle_gamma   90.00
#
_symmetry.space_group_name_H-M   'P 1'
#
loop_
_entity.id
_entity.type
_entity.pdbx_description
1 polymer ?
#
loop_
_entity_poly.entity_id
_entity_poly.type
_entity_poly.pdbx_seq_one_letter_code
_entity_poly.pdbx_strand_id
1 'polypeptide(L)' 'MEWEYKTIKTETSGMLGGILDIEEFDLKLNALGREGWELVSVFDTNQSQGATRFVIAVLKRPRRF' A
#
# COMPACT_ATOMS: atom_id res chain seq x y z
N MET A 1 24.40 0.17 -5.83
CA MET A 1 23.09 -0.15 -6.38
C MET A 1 22.10 0.89 -5.94
N GLU A 2 21.30 1.36 -6.86
CA GLU A 2 20.26 2.31 -6.53
C GLU A 2 18.92 1.61 -6.43
N TRP A 3 18.11 2.12 -5.54
CA TRP A 3 16.75 1.62 -5.37
C TRP A 3 15.78 2.68 -5.86
N GLU A 4 14.68 2.25 -6.45
CA GLU A 4 13.58 3.17 -6.65
C GLU A 4 12.43 2.75 -5.74
N TYR A 5 11.66 3.72 -5.31
CA TYR A 5 10.61 3.50 -4.33
C TYR A 5 9.27 3.88 -4.92
N LYS A 6 8.27 3.16 -4.50
CA LYS A 6 6.88 3.44 -4.86
C LYS A 6 6.04 3.38 -3.59
N THR A 7 5.22 4.39 -3.41
CA THR A 7 4.29 4.43 -2.31
C THR A 7 2.89 4.36 -2.86
N ILE A 8 2.09 3.44 -2.35
CA ILE A 8 0.69 3.36 -2.75
C ILE A 8 -0.19 3.63 -1.54
N LYS A 9 -1.28 4.31 -1.79
CA LYS A 9 -2.24 4.67 -0.76
C LYS A 9 -3.56 3.98 -1.09
N THR A 10 -4.07 3.23 -0.12
CA THR A 10 -5.34 2.55 -0.27
C THR A 10 -6.30 3.10 0.76
N GLU A 11 -7.42 3.59 0.28
CA GLU A 11 -8.43 4.14 1.15
C GLU A 11 -9.30 3.02 1.70
N THR A 12 -9.46 3.02 3.01
CA THR A 12 -10.39 2.10 3.64
C THR A 12 -11.62 2.90 4.00
N SER A 13 -12.60 2.84 3.15
CA SER A 13 -13.74 3.67 3.40
C SER A 13 -14.75 2.93 4.25
N GLY A 14 -15.42 3.65 4.88
CA GLY A 14 -16.33 3.68 5.80
C GLY A 14 -17.47 2.77 5.98
N MET A 15 -17.88 2.08 5.05
CA MET A 15 -18.89 1.09 5.36
C MET A 15 -18.22 0.02 6.17
N LEU A 16 -18.76 -0.34 7.28
CA LEU A 16 -18.19 -1.35 8.15
C LEU A 16 -16.93 -0.87 8.88
N GLY A 17 -16.84 0.43 9.13
CA GLY A 17 -15.78 0.92 10.01
C GLY A 17 -14.42 1.04 9.37
N GLY A 18 -14.34 1.11 8.06
CA GLY A 18 -13.06 1.32 7.42
C GLY A 18 -12.19 0.09 7.36
N ILE A 19 -12.79 -1.05 7.14
CA ILE A 19 -12.05 -2.30 7.06
C ILE A 19 -11.36 -2.40 5.71
N LEU A 20 -10.09 -2.76 5.74
CA LEU A 20 -9.32 -2.99 4.54
C LEU A 20 -9.81 -4.24 3.83
N ASP A 21 -10.03 -4.12 2.53
CA ASP A 21 -10.33 -5.28 1.71
C ASP A 21 -9.02 -6.01 1.41
N ILE A 22 -8.78 -7.07 2.15
CA ILE A 22 -7.53 -7.79 2.09
C ILE A 22 -7.30 -8.41 0.71
N GLU A 23 -8.36 -8.97 0.13
CA GLU A 23 -8.22 -9.61 -1.18
C GLU A 23 -7.80 -8.60 -2.25
N GLU A 24 -8.42 -7.44 -2.23
CA GLU A 24 -8.06 -6.41 -3.19
C GLU A 24 -6.66 -5.88 -2.94
N PHE A 25 -6.29 -5.73 -1.68
CA PHE A 25 -4.96 -5.27 -1.34
C PHE A 25 -3.90 -6.27 -1.81
N ASP A 26 -4.16 -7.56 -1.61
CA ASP A 26 -3.25 -8.60 -2.07
C ASP A 26 -3.10 -8.58 -3.58
N LEU A 27 -4.20 -8.35 -4.30
CA LEU A 27 -4.12 -8.25 -5.76
C LEU A 27 -3.20 -7.12 -6.20
N LYS A 28 -3.28 -5.99 -5.53
CA LYS A 28 -2.41 -4.86 -5.85
C LYS A 28 -0.95 -5.18 -5.56
N LEU A 29 -0.70 -5.77 -4.40
CA LEU A 29 0.67 -6.12 -4.04
C LEU A 29 1.25 -7.16 -4.97
N ASN A 30 0.44 -8.15 -5.36
CA ASN A 30 0.92 -9.19 -6.27
C ASN A 30 1.20 -8.63 -7.66
N ALA A 31 0.36 -7.71 -8.11
CA ALA A 31 0.61 -7.05 -9.40
C ALA A 31 1.93 -6.30 -9.38
N LEU A 32 2.20 -5.58 -8.30
CA LEU A 32 3.45 -4.86 -8.16
C LEU A 32 4.64 -5.82 -8.04
N GLY A 33 4.44 -6.92 -7.31
CA GLY A 33 5.49 -7.93 -7.18
C GLY A 33 5.90 -8.52 -8.52
N ARG A 34 4.94 -8.70 -9.41
CA ARG A 34 5.25 -9.20 -10.75
C ARG A 34 6.09 -8.21 -11.56
N GLU A 35 6.06 -6.95 -11.17
CA GLU A 35 6.89 -5.91 -11.79
C GLU A 35 8.22 -5.73 -11.08
N GLY A 36 8.52 -6.59 -10.12
CA GLY A 36 9.77 -6.54 -9.41
C GLY A 36 9.76 -5.73 -8.13
N TRP A 37 8.61 -5.24 -7.72
CA TRP A 37 8.52 -4.45 -6.50
C TRP A 37 8.50 -5.35 -5.27
N GLU A 38 9.24 -4.94 -4.26
CA GLU A 38 9.31 -5.62 -2.97
C GLU A 38 8.72 -4.73 -1.91
N LEU A 39 7.85 -5.28 -1.08
CA LEU A 39 7.23 -4.52 -0.01
C LEU A 39 8.23 -4.25 1.10
N VAL A 40 8.36 -3.00 1.47
CA VAL A 40 9.25 -2.57 2.53
C VAL A 40 8.50 -2.38 3.84
N SER A 41 7.35 -1.71 3.76
CA SER A 41 6.62 -1.35 4.96
C SER A 41 5.16 -1.09 4.62
N VAL A 42 4.30 -1.38 5.56
CA VAL A 42 2.88 -1.06 5.49
C VAL A 42 2.47 -0.45 6.81
N PHE A 43 1.76 0.65 6.75
CA PHE A 43 1.23 1.26 7.97
C PHE A 43 -0.07 1.98 7.62
N ASP A 44 -0.85 2.28 8.62
CA ASP A 44 -2.08 3.03 8.39
C ASP A 44 -1.95 4.44 8.95
N THR A 45 -2.73 5.34 8.37
CA THR A 45 -2.83 6.68 8.90
C THR A 45 -4.14 6.76 9.65
N ASN A 46 -4.05 6.94 10.95
CA ASN A 46 -5.22 7.00 11.79
C ASN A 46 -5.60 8.45 11.99
N GLN A 47 -6.66 8.86 11.31
CA GLN A 47 -7.14 10.22 11.44
C GLN A 47 -8.07 10.27 12.64
N SER A 48 -7.76 11.09 13.59
CA SER A 48 -8.45 11.07 14.87
C SER A 48 -9.92 11.44 14.77
N GLN A 49 -10.32 12.10 13.71
CA GLN A 49 -11.71 12.53 13.59
C GLN A 49 -12.36 12.08 12.31
N GLY A 50 -11.63 11.40 11.47
CA GLY A 50 -12.15 11.01 10.19
C GLY A 50 -12.65 9.61 10.20
N ALA A 51 -13.67 9.39 9.41
CA ALA A 51 -14.11 8.05 9.12
C ALA A 51 -13.17 7.36 8.14
N THR A 52 -12.32 8.11 7.49
CA THR A 52 -11.48 7.59 6.42
C THR A 52 -10.08 7.33 6.93
N ARG A 53 -9.60 6.14 6.68
CA ARG A 53 -8.23 5.76 6.96
C ARG A 53 -7.56 5.39 5.66
N PHE A 54 -6.26 5.60 5.64
CA PHE A 54 -5.47 5.15 4.51
C PHE A 54 -4.47 4.12 4.98
N VAL A 55 -4.27 3.11 4.14
CA VAL A 55 -3.19 2.16 4.33
C VAL A 55 -2.12 2.54 3.33
N ILE A 56 -0.93 2.76 3.82
CA ILE A 56 0.20 3.19 3.00
C ILE A 56 1.15 2.00 2.88
N ALA A 57 1.46 1.64 1.65
CA ALA A 57 2.44 0.60 1.39
C ALA A 57 3.62 1.22 0.66
N VAL A 58 4.81 0.97 1.16
CA VAL A 58 6.04 1.45 0.56
C VAL A 58 6.78 0.26 -0.03
N LEU A 59 7.11 0.36 -1.30
CA LEU A 59 7.78 -0.71 -2.01
C LEU A 59 9.05 -0.18 -2.64
N LYS A 60 9.96 -1.09 -2.93
CA LYS A 60 11.21 -0.73 -3.59
C LYS A 60 11.55 -1.79 -4.62
N ARG A 61 12.39 -1.41 -5.55
CA ARG A 61 13.02 -2.37 -6.44
C ARG A 61 14.34 -1.78 -6.93
N PRO A 62 15.26 -2.64 -7.39
CA PRO A 62 16.51 -2.13 -7.94
C PRO A 62 16.22 -1.27 -9.16
N ARG A 63 16.85 -0.13 -9.19
CA ARG A 63 16.68 0.76 -10.32
C ARG A 63 17.54 0.28 -11.48
N ARG A 64 16.92 0.15 -12.62
CA ARG A 64 17.61 -0.28 -13.84
C ARG A 64 17.66 0.87 -14.82
N PHE A 65 18.78 0.99 -15.46
CA PHE A 65 18.98 1.98 -16.49
C PHE A 65 19.08 1.32 -17.86
#